data_453fea36d9733b0bbd0b7a283692c82e
#
_entry.id   453fea36d9733b0bbd0b7a283692c82e
#
_cell.length_a   1.000
_cell.length_b   1.000
_cell.length_c   1.000
_cell.angle_alpha   90.00
_cell.angle_beta   90.00
_cell.angle_gamma   90.00
#
_symmetry.space_group_name_H-M   'P 1'
#
loop_
_entity.id
_entity.type
_entity.pdbx_description
1 polymer ?
#
loop_
_entity_poly.entity_id
_entity_poly.type
_entity_poly.pdbx_seq_one_letter_code
_entity_poly.pdbx_strand_id
1 'polypeptide(L)'
;MSIRPVKRLVKAKPTLEGAGVHLRRAFGFGNTSDFDPFLLLDDFRNDQPRDYLAGFPWHPHRGIETITYVLAGTVEHGDSMGNRGAIAAGDIQWMTAGSGIIHQEMPKGDPDGRMHGFQLWANLPSSLKMMPPRYQEVKAVEIPVITDDDGTRVRVVCGNFWGKTGPVEGIAADPIYIDVSIPPGKRKTLPVETTRHAFAYVFEGAGKFCNASEPLAVPTEGVGWADTAPPAEADNRSLVLFDRGDELTVQAGDAGIRFLLVSGKPLQEPVAWYGPIVMNTQEQLRQAFQELEQGTFLKSEARG
;
A
#
# COMPACT_ATOMS: atom_id res chain seq x y z
N MET A 1 -7.98 -21.20 14.64
CA MET A 1 -7.74 -19.92 13.98
C MET A 1 -7.70 -18.85 15.05
N SER A 2 -6.72 -17.95 14.97
CA SER A 2 -6.50 -16.88 15.94
C SER A 2 -6.75 -15.53 15.27
N ILE A 3 -7.51 -14.65 15.92
CA ILE A 3 -7.74 -13.29 15.41
C ILE A 3 -6.45 -12.49 15.59
N ARG A 4 -6.05 -11.74 14.56
CA ARG A 4 -4.92 -10.79 14.62
C ARG A 4 -5.28 -9.61 15.51
N PRO A 5 -4.53 -9.36 16.60
CA PRO A 5 -4.77 -8.18 17.40
C PRO A 5 -4.33 -6.91 16.65
N VAL A 6 -5.01 -5.80 16.94
CA VAL A 6 -4.58 -4.48 16.50
C VAL A 6 -3.35 -4.08 17.29
N LYS A 7 -2.18 -4.02 16.62
CA LYS A 7 -0.93 -3.55 17.21
C LYS A 7 -0.89 -2.03 17.33
N ARG A 8 -1.43 -1.34 16.33
CA ARG A 8 -1.43 0.13 16.27
C ARG A 8 -2.56 0.65 15.38
N LEU A 9 -3.22 1.70 15.83
CA LEU A 9 -4.17 2.50 15.05
C LEU A 9 -3.67 3.95 15.03
N VAL A 10 -3.45 4.49 13.84
CA VAL A 10 -2.96 5.86 13.66
C VAL A 10 -3.62 6.54 12.47
N LYS A 11 -3.66 7.87 12.46
CA LYS A 11 -4.08 8.66 11.32
C LYS A 11 -2.93 8.96 10.38
N ALA A 12 -3.21 8.89 9.07
CA ALA A 12 -2.28 9.36 8.05
C ALA A 12 -2.02 10.87 8.20
N LYS A 13 -0.75 11.26 8.06
CA LYS A 13 -0.28 12.63 8.31
C LYS A 13 -0.23 13.44 7.02
N PRO A 14 -0.61 14.73 7.05
CA PRO A 14 -0.39 15.63 5.92
C PRO A 14 1.08 15.65 5.53
N THR A 15 1.33 15.55 4.23
CA THR A 15 2.69 15.50 3.66
C THR A 15 2.69 16.22 2.30
N LEU A 16 3.80 16.83 1.94
CA LEU A 16 4.06 17.41 0.63
C LEU A 16 5.11 16.57 -0.08
N GLU A 17 4.82 16.18 -1.31
CA GLU A 17 5.72 15.38 -2.16
C GLU A 17 5.74 15.89 -3.60
N GLY A 18 6.63 15.35 -4.42
CA GLY A 18 6.78 15.75 -5.82
C GLY A 18 7.04 17.25 -5.96
N ALA A 19 6.36 17.91 -6.87
CA ALA A 19 6.46 19.35 -7.10
C ALA A 19 5.49 20.18 -6.23
N GLY A 20 5.07 19.65 -5.08
CA GLY A 20 4.15 20.32 -4.15
C GLY A 20 2.77 19.64 -4.09
N VAL A 21 2.70 18.35 -4.35
CA VAL A 21 1.47 17.56 -4.21
C VAL A 21 1.13 17.37 -2.73
N HIS A 22 -0.06 17.80 -2.34
CA HIS A 22 -0.61 17.60 -1.00
C HIS A 22 -1.23 16.21 -0.89
N LEU A 23 -0.67 15.38 -0.03
CA LEU A 23 -1.13 14.03 0.22
C LEU A 23 -1.14 13.70 1.72
N ARG A 24 -1.52 12.48 2.07
CA ARG A 24 -1.44 11.98 3.44
C ARG A 24 -0.65 10.69 3.48
N ARG A 25 0.44 10.70 4.26
CA ARG A 25 1.30 9.55 4.46
C ARG A 25 0.83 8.71 5.64
N ALA A 26 0.47 7.46 5.37
CA ALA A 26 0.06 6.52 6.39
C ALA A 26 1.28 5.97 7.16
N PHE A 27 2.31 5.56 6.43
CA PHE A 27 3.63 5.18 6.96
C PHE A 27 4.73 5.42 5.93
N GLY A 28 5.97 5.42 6.37
CA GLY A 28 7.14 5.69 5.51
C GLY A 28 8.43 5.56 6.29
N PHE A 29 9.36 6.48 6.05
CA PHE A 29 10.68 6.54 6.67
C PHE A 29 10.61 6.29 8.19
N GLY A 30 11.46 5.38 8.70
CA GLY A 30 11.54 5.04 10.13
C GLY A 30 10.59 3.94 10.61
N ASN A 31 9.73 3.40 9.74
CA ASN A 31 8.77 2.35 10.08
C ASN A 31 9.01 1.03 9.33
N THR A 32 10.15 0.86 8.68
CA THR A 32 10.41 -0.27 7.77
C THR A 32 10.29 -1.64 8.41
N SER A 33 10.66 -1.80 9.68
CA SER A 33 10.56 -3.08 10.40
C SER A 33 9.12 -3.51 10.69
N ASP A 34 8.22 -2.55 10.92
CA ASP A 34 6.82 -2.84 11.24
C ASP A 34 6.01 -3.23 10.00
N PHE A 35 6.39 -2.71 8.83
CA PHE A 35 5.67 -2.86 7.58
C PHE A 35 6.39 -3.71 6.52
N ASP A 36 7.59 -4.24 6.83
CA ASP A 36 8.34 -5.12 5.92
C ASP A 36 7.40 -6.19 5.30
N PRO A 37 7.31 -6.30 3.98
CA PRO A 37 8.19 -5.74 2.94
C PRO A 37 7.77 -4.37 2.39
N PHE A 38 6.78 -3.72 2.98
CA PHE A 38 6.30 -2.42 2.48
C PHE A 38 7.07 -1.27 3.12
N LEU A 39 7.30 -0.23 2.33
CA LEU A 39 8.16 0.90 2.70
C LEU A 39 7.38 2.17 2.96
N LEU A 40 6.31 2.41 2.20
CA LEU A 40 5.55 3.65 2.22
C LEU A 40 4.13 3.40 1.73
N LEU A 41 3.15 4.11 2.34
CA LEU A 41 1.80 4.23 1.80
C LEU A 41 1.36 5.70 1.86
N ASP A 42 1.08 6.25 0.69
CA ASP A 42 0.55 7.59 0.49
C ASP A 42 -0.88 7.55 -0.06
N ASP A 43 -1.75 8.33 0.56
CA ASP A 43 -3.10 8.63 0.13
C ASP A 43 -3.10 10.02 -0.51
N PHE A 44 -3.11 10.08 -1.84
CA PHE A 44 -3.10 11.33 -2.59
C PHE A 44 -4.52 11.81 -2.97
N ARG A 45 -5.55 11.34 -2.28
CA ARG A 45 -6.93 11.80 -2.51
C ARG A 45 -7.07 13.26 -2.17
N ASN A 46 -7.44 14.05 -3.18
CA ASN A 46 -7.59 15.49 -3.08
C ASN A 46 -8.65 15.98 -4.09
N ASP A 47 -9.47 16.93 -3.68
CA ASP A 47 -10.54 17.55 -4.49
C ASP A 47 -10.17 18.97 -4.95
N GLN A 48 -8.93 19.41 -4.68
CA GLN A 48 -8.44 20.74 -5.04
C GLN A 48 -7.34 20.63 -6.10
N PRO A 49 -7.63 20.92 -7.38
CA PRO A 49 -6.65 20.79 -8.47
C PRO A 49 -5.31 21.48 -8.22
N ARG A 50 -5.32 22.66 -7.60
CA ARG A 50 -4.09 23.42 -7.26
C ARG A 50 -3.13 22.64 -6.34
N ASP A 51 -3.64 21.67 -5.56
CA ASP A 51 -2.88 20.93 -4.56
C ASP A 51 -2.29 19.61 -5.12
N TYR A 52 -2.61 19.24 -6.38
CA TYR A 52 -2.06 18.01 -6.98
C TYR A 52 -1.56 18.17 -8.42
N LEU A 53 -1.99 19.19 -9.19
CA LEU A 53 -1.65 19.32 -10.61
C LEU A 53 -0.16 19.50 -10.89
N ALA A 54 0.63 19.93 -9.89
CA ALA A 54 2.09 20.02 -10.02
C ALA A 54 2.74 18.65 -10.26
N GLY A 55 2.12 17.58 -9.77
CA GLY A 55 2.48 16.20 -10.03
C GLY A 55 3.87 15.80 -9.51
N PHE A 56 4.35 14.72 -10.09
CA PHE A 56 5.67 14.16 -9.81
C PHE A 56 6.50 14.21 -11.10
N PRO A 57 7.22 15.33 -11.36
CA PRO A 57 8.10 15.44 -12.53
C PRO A 57 9.16 14.38 -12.55
N TRP A 58 9.90 14.26 -13.65
CA TRP A 58 10.93 13.24 -13.87
C TRP A 58 11.80 12.99 -12.62
N HIS A 59 11.70 11.80 -12.07
CA HIS A 59 12.44 11.36 -10.88
C HIS A 59 12.86 9.89 -11.00
N PRO A 60 13.99 9.51 -10.37
CA PRO A 60 14.50 8.14 -10.43
C PRO A 60 13.85 7.25 -9.38
N HIS A 61 13.84 5.92 -9.61
CA HIS A 61 13.65 4.89 -8.60
C HIS A 61 14.65 3.74 -8.80
N ARG A 62 15.08 3.12 -7.71
CA ARG A 62 15.88 1.89 -7.74
C ARG A 62 15.59 1.03 -6.51
N GLY A 63 15.55 -0.30 -6.71
CA GLY A 63 15.50 -1.29 -5.64
C GLY A 63 14.15 -1.46 -4.97
N ILE A 64 13.09 -0.93 -5.57
CA ILE A 64 11.70 -0.99 -5.07
C ILE A 64 10.72 -1.32 -6.18
N GLU A 65 9.50 -1.59 -5.77
CA GLU A 65 8.30 -1.57 -6.60
C GLU A 65 7.38 -0.44 -6.13
N THR A 66 6.72 0.24 -7.06
CA THR A 66 5.70 1.26 -6.79
C THR A 66 4.36 0.81 -7.32
N ILE A 67 3.32 0.95 -6.53
CA ILE A 67 1.98 0.52 -6.86
C ILE A 67 1.04 1.72 -6.79
N THR A 68 0.55 2.15 -7.94
CA THR A 68 -0.41 3.25 -8.07
C THR A 68 -1.81 2.69 -8.30
N TYR A 69 -2.73 2.95 -7.37
CA TYR A 69 -4.15 2.60 -7.51
C TYR A 69 -5.00 3.86 -7.58
N VAL A 70 -5.64 4.11 -8.71
CA VAL A 70 -6.48 5.29 -8.95
C VAL A 70 -7.94 4.96 -8.67
N LEU A 71 -8.63 5.80 -7.90
CA LEU A 71 -10.07 5.68 -7.59
C LEU A 71 -10.93 6.70 -8.35
N ALA A 72 -10.39 7.90 -8.58
CA ALA A 72 -11.02 8.97 -9.37
C ALA A 72 -9.94 9.83 -10.04
N GLY A 73 -10.25 10.40 -11.18
CA GLY A 73 -9.29 11.10 -12.01
C GLY A 73 -8.42 10.15 -12.81
N THR A 74 -7.26 10.64 -13.24
CA THR A 74 -6.31 9.92 -14.09
C THR A 74 -4.89 10.34 -13.74
N VAL A 75 -3.93 9.41 -13.77
CA VAL A 75 -2.49 9.72 -13.67
C VAL A 75 -1.84 9.41 -15.02
N GLU A 76 -1.38 10.44 -15.73
CA GLU A 76 -0.56 10.26 -16.92
C GLU A 76 0.88 9.96 -16.50
N HIS A 77 1.50 8.99 -17.13
CA HIS A 77 2.88 8.61 -16.83
C HIS A 77 3.73 8.49 -18.09
N GLY A 78 5.03 8.64 -17.91
CA GLY A 78 6.04 8.36 -18.92
C GLY A 78 7.35 8.00 -18.26
N ASP A 79 8.18 7.20 -18.93
CA ASP A 79 9.43 6.70 -18.37
C ASP A 79 10.63 6.75 -19.31
N SER A 80 11.79 6.46 -18.78
CA SER A 80 13.09 6.42 -19.49
C SER A 80 13.22 5.27 -20.48
N MET A 81 12.31 4.29 -20.49
CA MET A 81 12.26 3.19 -21.47
C MET A 81 11.40 3.55 -22.69
N GLY A 82 10.74 4.71 -22.66
CA GLY A 82 9.85 5.17 -23.73
C GLY A 82 8.38 4.78 -23.54
N ASN A 83 8.02 4.14 -22.43
CA ASN A 83 6.63 3.87 -22.12
C ASN A 83 5.89 5.16 -21.79
N ARG A 84 4.63 5.25 -22.23
CA ARG A 84 3.70 6.33 -21.91
C ARG A 84 2.30 5.75 -21.80
N GLY A 85 1.53 6.25 -20.86
CA GLY A 85 0.18 5.79 -20.64
C GLY A 85 -0.59 6.66 -19.66
N ALA A 86 -1.76 6.15 -19.28
CA ALA A 86 -2.62 6.77 -18.30
C ALA A 86 -3.29 5.69 -17.44
N ILE A 87 -3.24 5.89 -16.14
CA ILE A 87 -3.90 5.06 -15.14
C ILE A 87 -5.23 5.75 -14.82
N ALA A 88 -6.34 5.15 -15.27
CA ALA A 88 -7.67 5.71 -15.07
C ALA A 88 -8.32 5.20 -13.78
N ALA A 89 -9.52 5.72 -13.48
CA ALA A 89 -10.27 5.31 -12.30
C ALA A 89 -10.54 3.79 -12.27
N GLY A 90 -10.14 3.14 -11.20
CA GLY A 90 -10.21 1.71 -10.97
C GLY A 90 -9.01 0.92 -11.49
N ASP A 91 -8.12 1.53 -12.29
CA ASP A 91 -6.91 0.91 -12.82
C ASP A 91 -5.79 0.87 -11.77
N ILE A 92 -4.85 -0.04 -11.98
CA ILE A 92 -3.63 -0.17 -11.17
C ILE A 92 -2.42 -0.23 -12.09
N GLN A 93 -1.35 0.42 -11.67
CA GLN A 93 -0.03 0.22 -12.24
C GLN A 93 0.91 -0.31 -11.16
N TRP A 94 1.54 -1.44 -11.45
CA TRP A 94 2.61 -2.03 -10.64
C TRP A 94 3.92 -1.92 -11.40
N MET A 95 4.78 -1.01 -10.96
CA MET A 95 6.09 -0.78 -11.56
C MET A 95 7.18 -1.39 -10.69
N THR A 96 7.95 -2.30 -11.23
CA THR A 96 9.20 -2.76 -10.64
C THR A 96 10.33 -1.86 -11.13
N ALA A 97 10.91 -1.05 -10.24
CA ALA A 97 12.02 -0.16 -10.60
C ALA A 97 13.35 -0.91 -10.78
N GLY A 98 13.55 -1.98 -10.02
CA GLY A 98 14.71 -2.86 -10.13
C GLY A 98 16.05 -2.10 -10.16
N SER A 99 16.84 -2.30 -11.20
CA SER A 99 18.17 -1.70 -11.40
C SER A 99 18.16 -0.19 -11.65
N GLY A 100 17.00 0.38 -11.90
CA GLY A 100 16.82 1.83 -12.06
C GLY A 100 15.88 2.20 -13.21
N ILE A 101 14.99 3.13 -12.93
CA ILE A 101 14.09 3.77 -13.88
C ILE A 101 14.00 5.25 -13.53
N ILE A 102 13.77 6.09 -14.55
CA ILE A 102 13.40 7.49 -14.37
C ILE A 102 12.01 7.65 -14.99
N HIS A 103 11.06 8.17 -14.22
CA HIS A 103 9.70 8.36 -14.69
C HIS A 103 9.07 9.66 -14.17
N GLN A 104 7.91 9.98 -14.70
CA GLN A 104 7.05 11.06 -14.21
C GLN A 104 5.62 10.55 -14.07
N GLU A 105 4.87 11.14 -13.13
CA GLU A 105 3.47 10.90 -12.88
C GLU A 105 2.73 12.24 -12.78
N MET A 106 1.80 12.48 -13.69
CA MET A 106 1.10 13.76 -13.82
C MET A 106 -0.39 13.55 -13.59
N PRO A 107 -0.90 13.88 -12.39
CA PRO A 107 -2.30 13.70 -12.04
C PRO A 107 -3.21 14.68 -12.77
N LYS A 108 -4.38 14.19 -13.18
CA LYS A 108 -5.49 14.97 -13.74
C LYS A 108 -6.77 14.61 -13.02
N GLY A 109 -7.45 15.59 -12.44
CA GLY A 109 -8.75 15.39 -11.81
C GLY A 109 -9.83 14.95 -12.80
N ASP A 110 -10.87 14.32 -12.26
CA ASP A 110 -12.11 14.10 -12.98
C ASP A 110 -12.87 15.44 -13.21
N PRO A 111 -14.04 15.44 -13.86
CA PRO A 111 -14.81 16.67 -14.10
C PRO A 111 -15.18 17.45 -12.82
N ASP A 112 -15.24 16.78 -11.69
CA ASP A 112 -15.50 17.40 -10.38
C ASP A 112 -14.23 17.87 -9.67
N GLY A 113 -13.06 17.72 -10.31
CA GLY A 113 -11.75 18.10 -9.78
C GLY A 113 -11.16 17.07 -8.79
N ARG A 114 -11.75 15.87 -8.68
CA ARG A 114 -11.27 14.83 -7.78
C ARG A 114 -10.10 14.06 -8.41
N MET A 115 -9.01 13.96 -7.67
CA MET A 115 -7.88 13.07 -7.95
C MET A 115 -7.69 12.17 -6.74
N HIS A 116 -8.22 10.96 -6.81
CA HIS A 116 -8.22 10.03 -5.69
C HIS A 116 -7.43 8.77 -6.00
N GLY A 117 -6.54 8.38 -5.11
CA GLY A 117 -5.77 7.15 -5.25
C GLY A 117 -4.74 6.97 -4.16
N PHE A 118 -3.97 5.91 -4.31
CA PHE A 118 -2.94 5.48 -3.37
C PHE A 118 -1.65 5.13 -4.09
N GLN A 119 -0.54 5.44 -3.42
CA GLN A 119 0.80 5.00 -3.81
C GLN A 119 1.34 4.12 -2.68
N LEU A 120 1.60 2.85 -2.98
CA LEU A 120 2.27 1.91 -2.09
C LEU A 120 3.66 1.61 -2.65
N TRP A 121 4.68 1.58 -1.78
CA TRP A 121 5.99 1.09 -2.15
C TRP A 121 6.25 -0.25 -1.47
N ALA A 122 6.70 -1.23 -2.27
CA ALA A 122 7.18 -2.52 -1.79
C ALA A 122 8.69 -2.64 -2.02
N ASN A 123 9.39 -3.22 -1.06
CA ASN A 123 10.82 -3.44 -1.15
C ASN A 123 11.12 -4.69 -1.99
N LEU A 124 12.20 -4.64 -2.76
CA LEU A 124 12.75 -5.82 -3.42
C LEU A 124 13.78 -6.49 -2.51
N PRO A 125 13.83 -7.84 -2.48
CA PRO A 125 14.92 -8.54 -1.80
C PRO A 125 16.26 -8.23 -2.49
N SER A 126 17.35 -8.36 -1.75
CA SER A 126 18.69 -8.04 -2.22
C SER A 126 19.05 -8.71 -3.54
N SER A 127 18.60 -9.95 -3.74
CA SER A 127 18.82 -10.72 -4.96
C SER A 127 18.12 -10.16 -6.21
N LEU A 128 17.08 -9.34 -6.03
CA LEU A 128 16.27 -8.79 -7.12
C LEU A 128 16.37 -7.27 -7.26
N LYS A 129 17.11 -6.58 -6.38
CA LYS A 129 17.23 -5.10 -6.45
C LYS A 129 17.79 -4.59 -7.77
N MET A 130 18.59 -5.39 -8.45
CA MET A 130 19.20 -5.03 -9.73
C MET A 130 18.58 -5.75 -10.92
N MET A 131 17.36 -6.33 -10.78
CA MET A 131 16.63 -6.90 -11.91
C MET A 131 16.22 -5.82 -12.92
N PRO A 132 15.95 -6.16 -14.19
CA PRO A 132 15.42 -5.20 -15.16
C PRO A 132 14.12 -4.56 -14.70
N PRO A 133 13.91 -3.26 -14.96
CA PRO A 133 12.63 -2.60 -14.71
C PRO A 133 11.51 -3.24 -15.54
N ARG A 134 10.29 -3.27 -14.97
CA ARG A 134 9.10 -3.77 -15.68
C ARG A 134 7.83 -3.09 -15.16
N TYR A 135 6.76 -3.15 -15.98
CA TYR A 135 5.42 -2.72 -15.61
C TYR A 135 4.40 -3.84 -15.75
N GLN A 136 3.39 -3.78 -14.89
CA GLN A 136 2.14 -4.50 -15.05
C GLN A 136 1.02 -3.46 -14.92
N GLU A 137 0.39 -3.14 -16.04
CA GLU A 137 -0.76 -2.25 -16.08
C GLU A 137 -2.02 -3.10 -16.08
N VAL A 138 -2.86 -2.92 -15.07
CA VAL A 138 -4.08 -3.70 -14.89
C VAL A 138 -5.28 -2.76 -14.98
N LYS A 139 -6.13 -3.01 -15.94
CA LYS A 139 -7.36 -2.25 -16.11
C LYS A 139 -8.42 -2.67 -15.09
N ALA A 140 -9.29 -1.76 -14.72
CA ALA A 140 -10.34 -1.96 -13.72
C ALA A 140 -11.18 -3.22 -13.99
N VAL A 141 -11.43 -3.51 -15.27
CA VAL A 141 -12.24 -4.67 -15.73
C VAL A 141 -11.53 -6.02 -15.58
N GLU A 142 -10.22 -6.02 -15.46
CA GLU A 142 -9.39 -7.21 -15.28
C GLU A 142 -9.28 -7.64 -13.82
N ILE A 143 -9.60 -6.73 -12.88
CA ILE A 143 -9.52 -7.00 -11.44
C ILE A 143 -10.74 -7.79 -11.00
N PRO A 144 -10.57 -9.05 -10.54
CA PRO A 144 -11.69 -9.86 -10.06
C PRO A 144 -12.38 -9.20 -8.88
N VAL A 145 -13.69 -9.19 -8.89
CA VAL A 145 -14.55 -8.76 -7.79
C VAL A 145 -15.33 -9.94 -7.27
N ILE A 146 -15.25 -10.16 -5.96
CA ILE A 146 -16.04 -11.17 -5.26
C ILE A 146 -17.07 -10.42 -4.42
N THR A 147 -18.31 -10.88 -4.46
CA THR A 147 -19.36 -10.42 -3.52
C THR A 147 -19.87 -11.65 -2.82
N ASP A 148 -19.86 -11.63 -1.49
CA ASP A 148 -20.40 -12.73 -0.70
C ASP A 148 -21.88 -12.53 -0.30
N ASP A 149 -22.41 -13.51 0.44
CA ASP A 149 -23.82 -13.55 0.78
C ASP A 149 -24.30 -12.40 1.67
N ASP A 150 -23.39 -11.73 2.41
CA ASP A 150 -23.72 -10.59 3.25
C ASP A 150 -23.53 -9.23 2.54
N GLY A 151 -23.15 -9.26 1.26
CA GLY A 151 -22.90 -8.09 0.44
C GLY A 151 -21.50 -7.51 0.57
N THR A 152 -20.59 -8.15 1.30
CA THR A 152 -19.18 -7.77 1.35
C THR A 152 -18.55 -7.95 -0.02
N ARG A 153 -17.90 -6.90 -0.53
CA ARG A 153 -17.23 -6.90 -1.82
C ARG A 153 -15.72 -6.83 -1.65
N VAL A 154 -15.00 -7.65 -2.39
CA VAL A 154 -13.54 -7.69 -2.41
C VAL A 154 -13.05 -7.62 -3.84
N ARG A 155 -12.23 -6.62 -4.15
CA ARG A 155 -11.45 -6.53 -5.40
C ARG A 155 -10.07 -7.11 -5.14
N VAL A 156 -9.69 -8.16 -5.88
CA VAL A 156 -8.41 -8.84 -5.69
C VAL A 156 -7.41 -8.32 -6.71
N VAL A 157 -6.50 -7.45 -6.26
CA VAL A 157 -5.48 -6.82 -7.12
C VAL A 157 -4.29 -7.75 -7.30
N CYS A 158 -3.78 -8.29 -6.20
CA CYS A 158 -2.62 -9.18 -6.19
C CYS A 158 -2.81 -10.28 -5.14
N GLY A 159 -2.27 -11.46 -5.42
CA GLY A 159 -2.38 -12.63 -4.57
C GLY A 159 -3.67 -13.41 -4.76
N ASN A 160 -3.91 -14.39 -3.91
CA ASN A 160 -5.12 -15.23 -3.93
C ASN A 160 -5.99 -14.91 -2.72
N PHE A 161 -7.27 -14.63 -2.96
CA PHE A 161 -8.23 -14.36 -1.90
C PHE A 161 -9.60 -14.93 -2.27
N TRP A 162 -10.21 -15.70 -1.35
CA TRP A 162 -11.50 -16.40 -1.53
C TRP A 162 -11.60 -17.15 -2.87
N GLY A 163 -10.49 -17.82 -3.25
CA GLY A 163 -10.43 -18.63 -4.47
C GLY A 163 -10.33 -17.83 -5.77
N LYS A 164 -10.12 -16.53 -5.73
CA LYS A 164 -9.79 -15.70 -6.89
C LYS A 164 -8.35 -15.21 -6.80
N THR A 165 -7.69 -15.22 -7.94
CA THR A 165 -6.30 -14.72 -8.07
C THR A 165 -6.33 -13.36 -8.75
N GLY A 166 -5.63 -12.39 -8.17
CA GLY A 166 -5.45 -11.08 -8.78
C GLY A 166 -4.54 -11.15 -10.01
N PRO A 167 -4.69 -10.20 -10.93
CA PRO A 167 -3.97 -10.20 -12.22
C PRO A 167 -2.47 -9.86 -12.10
N VAL A 168 -2.04 -9.24 -11.00
CA VAL A 168 -0.62 -8.90 -10.79
C VAL A 168 0.14 -10.13 -10.31
N GLU A 169 1.20 -10.49 -11.04
CA GLU A 169 1.96 -11.73 -10.83
C GLU A 169 3.46 -11.50 -10.68
N GLY A 170 4.15 -12.49 -10.12
CA GLY A 170 5.62 -12.52 -10.05
C GLY A 170 6.21 -11.46 -9.13
N ILE A 171 5.52 -11.10 -8.05
CA ILE A 171 5.98 -10.14 -7.06
C ILE A 171 6.74 -10.84 -5.95
N ALA A 172 7.97 -10.39 -5.69
CA ALA A 172 8.92 -11.05 -4.80
C ALA A 172 8.44 -11.16 -3.34
N ALA A 173 7.71 -10.17 -2.86
CA ALA A 173 7.15 -10.13 -1.50
C ALA A 173 5.91 -11.02 -1.33
N ASP A 174 5.46 -11.70 -2.39
CA ASP A 174 4.23 -12.51 -2.41
C ASP A 174 3.06 -11.80 -1.72
N PRO A 175 2.70 -10.57 -2.14
CA PRO A 175 1.72 -9.76 -1.44
C PRO A 175 0.29 -10.24 -1.71
N ILE A 176 -0.57 -10.00 -0.72
CA ILE A 176 -2.01 -9.88 -0.95
C ILE A 176 -2.33 -8.39 -0.90
N TYR A 177 -2.92 -7.87 -1.97
CA TYR A 177 -3.41 -6.50 -2.05
C TYR A 177 -4.86 -6.53 -2.52
N ILE A 178 -5.77 -6.17 -1.61
CA ILE A 178 -7.21 -6.20 -1.86
C ILE A 178 -7.89 -4.93 -1.37
N ASP A 179 -8.95 -4.54 -2.08
CA ASP A 179 -9.86 -3.44 -1.72
C ASP A 179 -11.17 -4.07 -1.23
N VAL A 180 -11.47 -3.88 0.06
CA VAL A 180 -12.58 -4.50 0.77
C VAL A 180 -13.63 -3.47 1.11
N SER A 181 -14.89 -3.74 0.76
CA SER A 181 -16.05 -2.93 1.14
C SER A 181 -17.06 -3.79 1.89
N ILE A 182 -17.38 -3.42 3.11
CA ILE A 182 -18.31 -4.12 3.99
C ILE A 182 -19.54 -3.23 4.22
N PRO A 183 -20.75 -3.76 3.97
CA PRO A 183 -21.99 -2.99 4.15
C PRO A 183 -22.22 -2.53 5.59
N PRO A 184 -23.10 -1.51 5.80
CA PRO A 184 -23.45 -1.00 7.11
C PRO A 184 -23.81 -2.07 8.14
N GLY A 185 -23.23 -1.98 9.32
CA GLY A 185 -23.53 -2.82 10.47
C GLY A 185 -23.10 -4.30 10.32
N LYS A 186 -22.47 -4.68 9.21
CA LYS A 186 -22.02 -6.07 9.01
C LYS A 186 -20.68 -6.33 9.71
N ARG A 187 -20.52 -7.57 10.14
CA ARG A 187 -19.26 -8.07 10.70
C ARG A 187 -18.66 -9.08 9.73
N LYS A 188 -17.34 -8.95 9.46
CA LYS A 188 -16.63 -9.82 8.53
C LYS A 188 -15.32 -10.29 9.10
N THR A 189 -15.03 -11.57 8.89
CA THR A 189 -13.71 -12.18 9.18
C THR A 189 -13.01 -12.45 7.86
N LEU A 190 -11.77 -11.99 7.74
CA LEU A 190 -10.93 -12.07 6.56
C LEU A 190 -9.66 -12.84 6.88
N PRO A 191 -9.32 -13.90 6.11
CA PRO A 191 -8.13 -14.70 6.36
C PRO A 191 -6.87 -13.93 5.99
N VAL A 192 -5.84 -14.05 6.82
CA VAL A 192 -4.49 -13.52 6.55
C VAL A 192 -3.48 -14.49 7.15
N GLU A 193 -2.59 -15.04 6.33
CA GLU A 193 -1.56 -15.97 6.78
C GLU A 193 -0.73 -15.41 7.95
N THR A 194 -0.52 -16.21 8.99
CA THR A 194 0.18 -15.81 10.22
C THR A 194 1.60 -15.32 9.99
N THR A 195 2.28 -15.84 8.98
CA THR A 195 3.67 -15.50 8.62
C THR A 195 3.84 -14.15 7.94
N ARG A 196 2.74 -13.52 7.51
CA ARG A 196 2.75 -12.24 6.80
C ARG A 196 2.61 -11.07 7.76
N HIS A 197 3.30 -9.96 7.49
CA HIS A 197 2.90 -8.67 8.04
C HIS A 197 1.64 -8.20 7.34
N ALA A 198 0.74 -7.55 8.08
CA ALA A 198 -0.53 -7.09 7.54
C ALA A 198 -0.96 -5.75 8.13
N PHE A 199 -1.56 -4.94 7.28
CA PHE A 199 -2.21 -3.69 7.69
C PHE A 199 -3.48 -3.44 6.89
N ALA A 200 -4.39 -2.66 7.46
CA ALA A 200 -5.54 -2.10 6.75
C ALA A 200 -5.42 -0.57 6.68
N TYR A 201 -5.82 0.02 5.57
CA TYR A 201 -5.94 1.46 5.42
C TYR A 201 -7.37 1.83 5.07
N VAL A 202 -8.08 2.43 6.04
CA VAL A 202 -9.49 2.83 5.89
C VAL A 202 -9.57 4.13 5.11
N PHE A 203 -10.36 4.13 4.03
CA PHE A 203 -10.49 5.31 3.18
C PHE A 203 -11.94 5.74 2.90
N GLU A 204 -12.92 4.97 3.38
CA GLU A 204 -14.34 5.32 3.30
C GLU A 204 -15.09 4.68 4.46
N GLY A 205 -16.05 5.42 5.06
CA GLY A 205 -16.79 4.94 6.21
C GLY A 205 -15.95 4.78 7.47
N ALA A 206 -16.39 3.89 8.35
CA ALA A 206 -15.74 3.60 9.64
C ALA A 206 -16.08 2.20 10.14
N GLY A 207 -15.26 1.67 11.06
CA GLY A 207 -15.51 0.38 11.70
C GLY A 207 -14.51 0.06 12.80
N LYS A 208 -14.78 -1.02 13.52
CA LYS A 208 -13.93 -1.50 14.60
C LYS A 208 -13.24 -2.81 14.17
N PHE A 209 -11.93 -2.81 14.19
CA PHE A 209 -11.15 -4.02 14.02
C PHE A 209 -11.05 -4.71 15.38
N CYS A 210 -11.58 -5.93 15.47
CA CYS A 210 -11.70 -6.65 16.73
C CYS A 210 -10.33 -7.19 17.16
N ASN A 211 -9.99 -7.01 18.42
CA ASN A 211 -8.86 -7.68 19.04
C ASN A 211 -9.16 -9.17 19.23
N ALA A 212 -8.11 -9.99 19.18
CA ALA A 212 -8.20 -11.39 19.56
C ALA A 212 -8.75 -11.49 20.98
N SER A 213 -9.84 -12.26 21.13
CA SER A 213 -10.46 -12.59 22.40
C SER A 213 -10.25 -11.49 23.47
N GLU A 214 -11.24 -10.65 23.67
CA GLU A 214 -11.28 -9.88 24.93
C GLU A 214 -11.11 -10.90 26.05
N PRO A 215 -10.00 -10.90 26.79
CA PRO A 215 -9.91 -11.77 27.95
C PRO A 215 -11.06 -11.34 28.84
N LEU A 216 -11.97 -12.25 29.12
CA LEU A 216 -12.93 -12.03 30.20
C LEU A 216 -12.10 -11.65 31.42
N ALA A 217 -12.21 -10.40 31.84
CA ALA A 217 -11.53 -9.91 33.01
C ALA A 217 -11.98 -10.78 34.19
N VAL A 218 -11.11 -11.68 34.63
CA VAL A 218 -11.33 -12.42 35.87
C VAL A 218 -10.90 -11.48 37.00
N PRO A 219 -11.82 -11.03 37.86
CA PRO A 219 -11.46 -10.20 39.00
C PRO A 219 -10.50 -10.99 39.89
N THR A 220 -9.24 -10.54 39.97
CA THR A 220 -8.27 -11.03 40.96
C THR A 220 -8.11 -9.94 42.01
N GLU A 221 -8.17 -10.35 43.29
CA GLU A 221 -7.93 -9.43 44.40
C GLU A 221 -6.58 -8.68 44.20
N GLY A 222 -6.64 -7.33 44.22
CA GLY A 222 -5.48 -6.48 44.23
C GLY A 222 -4.99 -5.99 42.86
N VAL A 223 -5.60 -6.38 41.75
CA VAL A 223 -5.30 -5.79 40.44
C VAL A 223 -6.47 -4.91 40.02
N GLY A 224 -6.26 -3.61 40.00
CA GLY A 224 -7.22 -2.67 39.40
C GLY A 224 -7.49 -3.07 37.96
N TRP A 225 -8.74 -2.90 37.50
CA TRP A 225 -9.14 -3.08 36.11
C TRP A 225 -8.17 -2.24 35.24
N ALA A 226 -7.34 -2.88 34.45
CA ALA A 226 -6.75 -2.17 33.33
C ALA A 226 -7.92 -1.74 32.46
N ASP A 227 -8.11 -0.43 32.30
CA ASP A 227 -9.02 0.13 31.33
C ASP A 227 -8.64 -0.42 29.96
N THR A 228 -9.22 -1.54 29.56
CA THR A 228 -9.25 -1.94 28.18
C THR A 228 -10.25 -1.02 27.51
N ALA A 229 -9.77 0.16 27.10
CA ALA A 229 -10.57 1.04 26.27
C ALA A 229 -11.12 0.19 25.11
N PRO A 230 -12.41 0.29 24.77
CA PRO A 230 -12.96 -0.43 23.64
C PRO A 230 -12.08 -0.13 22.41
N PRO A 231 -11.86 -1.10 21.52
CA PRO A 231 -11.03 -0.90 20.34
C PRO A 231 -11.50 0.36 19.62
N ALA A 232 -10.56 1.31 19.43
CA ALA A 232 -10.87 2.58 18.82
C ALA A 232 -11.44 2.37 17.42
N GLU A 233 -12.43 3.15 17.05
CA GLU A 233 -13.02 3.12 15.72
C GLU A 233 -12.01 3.63 14.69
N ALA A 234 -11.78 2.83 13.65
CA ALA A 234 -10.98 3.23 12.50
C ALA A 234 -11.91 3.85 11.45
N ASP A 235 -11.71 5.11 11.15
CA ASP A 235 -12.47 5.88 10.17
C ASP A 235 -11.57 6.30 8.99
N ASN A 236 -12.10 7.14 8.10
CA ASN A 236 -11.36 7.62 6.93
C ASN A 236 -9.94 8.12 7.29
N ARG A 237 -8.93 7.66 6.52
CA ARG A 237 -7.49 7.93 6.70
C ARG A 237 -6.86 7.29 7.95
N SER A 238 -7.47 6.25 8.48
CA SER A 238 -6.89 5.43 9.54
C SER A 238 -6.06 4.29 8.98
N LEU A 239 -4.85 4.13 9.52
CA LEU A 239 -3.99 2.98 9.31
C LEU A 239 -4.10 2.06 10.53
N VAL A 240 -4.43 0.80 10.30
CA VAL A 240 -4.51 -0.26 11.30
C VAL A 240 -3.41 -1.27 11.03
N LEU A 241 -2.42 -1.31 11.89
CA LEU A 241 -1.35 -2.32 11.84
C LEU A 241 -1.73 -3.49 12.74
N PHE A 242 -1.62 -4.72 12.21
CA PHE A 242 -1.96 -5.93 12.93
C PHE A 242 -0.72 -6.66 13.44
N ASP A 243 -0.86 -7.35 14.54
CA ASP A 243 0.08 -8.34 15.01
C ASP A 243 -0.22 -9.72 14.37
N ARG A 244 0.44 -10.79 14.79
CA ARG A 244 0.30 -12.12 14.21
C ARG A 244 -1.05 -12.76 14.55
N GLY A 245 -1.57 -13.53 13.63
CA GLY A 245 -2.80 -14.31 13.71
C GLY A 245 -3.18 -14.82 12.33
N ASP A 246 -4.23 -15.64 12.24
CA ASP A 246 -4.66 -16.30 11.01
C ASP A 246 -5.74 -15.52 10.27
N GLU A 247 -6.41 -14.59 10.97
CA GLU A 247 -7.55 -13.86 10.44
C GLU A 247 -7.69 -12.49 11.13
N LEU A 248 -8.32 -11.55 10.48
CA LEU A 248 -8.78 -10.31 11.10
C LEU A 248 -10.30 -10.23 11.05
N THR A 249 -10.89 -9.65 12.07
CA THR A 249 -12.34 -9.43 12.13
C THR A 249 -12.61 -7.94 12.22
N VAL A 250 -13.54 -7.47 11.41
CA VAL A 250 -13.97 -6.07 11.38
C VAL A 250 -15.48 -5.97 11.50
N GLN A 251 -15.94 -5.06 12.34
CA GLN A 251 -17.32 -4.65 12.48
C GLN A 251 -17.50 -3.30 11.79
N ALA A 252 -18.22 -3.28 10.67
CA ALA A 252 -18.54 -2.04 9.98
C ALA A 252 -19.48 -1.15 10.79
N GLY A 253 -19.26 0.15 10.72
CA GLY A 253 -20.16 1.17 11.30
C GLY A 253 -21.44 1.37 10.49
N ASP A 254 -22.23 2.38 10.87
CA ASP A 254 -23.57 2.65 10.30
C ASP A 254 -23.54 3.08 8.83
N ALA A 255 -22.41 3.59 8.35
CA ALA A 255 -22.19 3.94 6.94
C ALA A 255 -21.45 2.84 6.14
N GLY A 256 -21.15 1.70 6.75
CA GLY A 256 -20.24 0.71 6.20
C GLY A 256 -18.77 1.09 6.38
N ILE A 257 -17.88 0.29 5.83
CA ILE A 257 -16.43 0.55 5.83
C ILE A 257 -15.81 0.07 4.52
N ARG A 258 -14.86 0.84 3.98
CA ARG A 258 -14.02 0.44 2.87
C ARG A 258 -12.56 0.70 3.17
N PHE A 259 -11.73 -0.29 2.90
CA PHE A 259 -10.31 -0.23 3.24
C PHE A 259 -9.46 -1.07 2.28
N LEU A 260 -8.22 -0.68 2.12
CA LEU A 260 -7.19 -1.55 1.56
C LEU A 260 -6.76 -2.54 2.64
N LEU A 261 -6.73 -3.83 2.34
CA LEU A 261 -6.05 -4.83 3.14
C LEU A 261 -4.83 -5.31 2.37
N VAL A 262 -3.67 -5.08 2.98
CA VAL A 262 -2.38 -5.42 2.39
C VAL A 262 -1.61 -6.31 3.33
N SER A 263 -1.06 -7.40 2.79
CA SER A 263 -0.15 -8.27 3.54
C SER A 263 0.97 -8.80 2.65
N GLY A 264 2.14 -9.07 3.23
CA GLY A 264 3.29 -9.58 2.50
C GLY A 264 4.25 -10.35 3.40
N LYS A 265 5.07 -11.20 2.79
CA LYS A 265 6.13 -11.91 3.50
C LYS A 265 7.25 -10.94 3.83
N PRO A 266 7.62 -10.75 5.11
CA PRO A 266 8.73 -9.89 5.47
C PRO A 266 10.03 -10.41 4.87
N LEU A 267 10.83 -9.50 4.30
CA LEU A 267 12.12 -9.83 3.71
C LEU A 267 13.19 -10.05 4.78
N GLN A 268 13.08 -9.34 5.91
CA GLN A 268 14.03 -9.39 7.02
C GLN A 268 15.47 -9.04 6.60
N GLU A 269 15.60 -8.16 5.61
CA GLU A 269 16.87 -7.70 5.09
C GLU A 269 17.16 -6.25 5.52
N PRO A 270 18.43 -5.84 5.61
CA PRO A 270 18.78 -4.45 5.87
C PRO A 270 18.21 -3.51 4.81
N VAL A 271 17.82 -2.32 5.24
CA VAL A 271 17.27 -1.27 4.37
C VAL A 271 18.13 -0.01 4.49
N ALA A 272 18.78 0.36 3.39
CA ALA A 272 19.46 1.63 3.21
C ALA A 272 18.61 2.50 2.27
N TRP A 273 17.94 3.50 2.83
CA TRP A 273 16.94 4.29 2.11
C TRP A 273 17.25 5.77 2.15
N TYR A 274 17.25 6.42 0.99
CA TYR A 274 17.31 7.87 0.88
C TYR A 274 16.54 8.34 -0.38
N GLY A 275 15.55 9.21 -0.19
CA GLY A 275 14.68 9.69 -1.27
C GLY A 275 14.01 8.53 -2.02
N PRO A 276 14.09 8.49 -3.35
CA PRO A 276 13.42 7.48 -4.18
C PRO A 276 14.22 6.20 -4.39
N ILE A 277 15.37 6.03 -3.71
CA ILE A 277 16.29 4.90 -3.89
C ILE A 277 16.39 4.10 -2.59
N VAL A 278 16.21 2.77 -2.69
CA VAL A 278 16.27 1.85 -1.57
C VAL A 278 17.16 0.67 -1.91
N MET A 279 18.24 0.52 -1.17
CA MET A 279 19.23 -0.55 -1.30
C MET A 279 19.36 -1.32 0.03
N ASN A 280 20.29 -2.28 0.12
CA ASN A 280 20.52 -3.01 1.36
C ASN A 280 21.68 -2.41 2.19
N THR A 281 22.62 -1.69 1.57
CA THR A 281 23.76 -1.08 2.26
C THR A 281 23.92 0.39 1.90
N GLN A 282 24.56 1.15 2.81
CA GLN A 282 24.89 2.55 2.56
C GLN A 282 25.88 2.73 1.39
N GLU A 283 26.69 1.73 1.13
CA GLU A 283 27.61 1.75 0.00
C GLU A 283 26.87 1.62 -1.34
N GLN A 284 25.96 0.65 -1.44
CA GLN A 284 25.10 0.50 -2.62
C GLN A 284 24.25 1.76 -2.86
N LEU A 285 23.76 2.38 -1.78
CA LEU A 285 22.99 3.61 -1.88
C LEU A 285 23.86 4.76 -2.42
N ARG A 286 25.05 4.97 -1.89
CA ARG A 286 26.02 5.96 -2.41
C ARG A 286 26.38 5.71 -3.87
N GLN A 287 26.63 4.46 -4.24
CA GLN A 287 26.89 4.07 -5.62
C GLN A 287 25.74 4.48 -6.55
N ALA A 288 24.49 4.24 -6.15
CA ALA A 288 23.32 4.60 -6.94
C ALA A 288 23.24 6.12 -7.20
N PHE A 289 23.56 6.96 -6.22
CA PHE A 289 23.61 8.41 -6.40
C PHE A 289 24.80 8.86 -7.26
N GLN A 290 25.96 8.25 -7.11
CA GLN A 290 27.10 8.51 -8.01
C GLN A 290 26.78 8.18 -9.47
N GLU A 291 26.09 7.06 -9.70
CA GLU A 291 25.64 6.68 -11.04
C GLU A 291 24.61 7.67 -11.62
N LEU A 292 23.74 8.26 -10.78
CA LEU A 292 22.85 9.35 -11.19
C LEU A 292 23.63 10.59 -11.65
N GLU A 293 24.60 11.02 -10.86
CA GLU A 293 25.45 12.17 -11.17
C GLU A 293 26.29 11.96 -12.45
N GLN A 294 26.73 10.72 -12.69
CA GLN A 294 27.55 10.35 -13.84
C GLN A 294 26.74 10.00 -15.09
N GLY A 295 25.39 9.98 -15.01
CA GLY A 295 24.52 9.59 -16.12
C GLY A 295 24.57 8.09 -16.46
N THR A 296 25.03 7.23 -15.54
CA THR A 296 25.14 5.76 -15.70
C THR A 296 24.12 4.98 -14.88
N PHE A 297 23.13 5.68 -14.32
CA PHE A 297 22.09 5.11 -13.46
C PHE A 297 21.20 4.11 -14.19
N LEU A 298 20.74 4.47 -15.39
CA LEU A 298 19.95 3.57 -16.22
C LEU A 298 20.86 2.49 -16.78
N LYS A 299 20.55 1.23 -16.48
CA LYS A 299 21.28 0.09 -17.02
C LYS A 299 20.67 -0.24 -18.38
N SER A 300 21.43 -0.01 -19.46
CA SER A 300 21.06 -0.52 -20.77
C SER A 300 20.95 -2.04 -20.67
N GLU A 301 19.85 -2.62 -21.18
CA GLU A 301 19.85 -4.05 -21.46
C GLU A 301 21.07 -4.31 -22.37
N ALA A 302 21.95 -5.20 -21.94
CA ALA A 302 22.94 -5.75 -22.87
C ALA A 302 22.10 -6.39 -23.99
N ARG A 303 22.05 -5.74 -25.15
CA ARG A 303 21.47 -6.33 -26.36
C ARG A 303 22.27 -7.59 -26.64
N GLY A 304 21.73 -8.74 -26.17
CA GLY A 304 22.21 -10.07 -26.49
C GLY A 304 21.76 -10.48 -27.90
#